data_bfe8da5789c4d49dfd5c867b58aa7bda
#
_entry.id   bfe8da5789c4d49dfd5c867b58aa7bda
#
_cell.length_a   1.000
_cell.length_b   1.000
_cell.length_c   1.000
_cell.angle_alpha   90.00
_cell.angle_beta   90.00
_cell.angle_gamma   90.00
#
_symmetry.space_group_name_H-M   'P 1'
#
loop_
_entity.id
_entity.type
_entity.pdbx_description
1 polymer ?
#
loop_
_entity_poly.entity_id
_entity_poly.type
_entity_poly.pdbx_seq_one_letter_code
_entity_poly.pdbx_strand_id
1 'polypeptide(L)'
;MRVKDILLVLLIQSMFGLSLFAADPILINCIKTPEIYNLDPQPRNFNFSNNLRRKPGSPVSATGELINIVGRITDINCLPIQNAVVSIWHANSYGMSHYDEDIEEDKLDLNFAESGKFIVNNLGYYSFITVAPGKSGDRAPHVNFLVQHPDFPEFTTQMFFADYYCNNYVDSVLSDFIDSGLANLLIASFVYNDQAIKTYTFNITLGGYNRFSGKR
;
A
#
# COMPACT_ATOMS: atom_id res chain seq x y z
N MET A 1 23.97 -67.01 12.43
CA MET A 1 23.78 -66.04 11.33
C MET A 1 25.12 -65.86 10.64
N ARG A 2 25.22 -66.16 9.35
CA ARG A 2 26.50 -66.09 8.62
C ARG A 2 26.76 -64.67 8.17
N VAL A 3 28.02 -64.21 8.20
CA VAL A 3 28.45 -62.88 7.82
C VAL A 3 27.88 -62.41 6.45
N LYS A 4 27.60 -63.35 5.55
CA LYS A 4 26.95 -63.11 4.26
C LYS A 4 25.49 -62.61 4.37
N ASP A 5 24.75 -63.07 5.41
CA ASP A 5 23.37 -62.67 5.57
C ASP A 5 23.24 -61.24 6.12
N ILE A 6 24.26 -60.80 6.89
CA ILE A 6 24.33 -59.43 7.43
C ILE A 6 24.68 -58.44 6.31
N LEU A 7 25.55 -58.82 5.35
CA LEU A 7 25.90 -57.97 4.22
C LEU A 7 24.74 -57.78 3.24
N LEU A 8 23.88 -58.80 3.07
CA LEU A 8 22.70 -58.70 2.20
C LEU A 8 21.62 -57.78 2.78
N VAL A 9 21.43 -57.81 4.11
CA VAL A 9 20.49 -56.93 4.78
C VAL A 9 20.92 -55.45 4.74
N LEU A 10 22.25 -55.18 4.83
CA LEU A 10 22.80 -53.84 4.73
C LEU A 10 22.72 -53.30 3.29
N LEU A 11 22.82 -54.14 2.28
CA LEU A 11 22.66 -53.73 0.88
C LEU A 11 21.23 -53.41 0.47
N ILE A 12 20.24 -54.08 1.08
CA ILE A 12 18.80 -53.80 0.84
C ILE A 12 18.36 -52.50 1.50
N GLN A 13 18.93 -52.12 2.66
CA GLN A 13 18.63 -50.84 3.29
C GLN A 13 19.18 -49.60 2.56
N SER A 14 20.20 -49.79 1.72
CA SER A 14 20.76 -48.65 0.92
C SER A 14 19.96 -48.33 -0.35
N MET A 15 18.98 -49.18 -0.72
CA MET A 15 18.14 -48.94 -1.92
C MET A 15 16.79 -48.24 -1.60
N PHE A 16 16.47 -47.96 -0.33
CA PHE A 16 15.41 -47.02 -0.02
C PHE A 16 15.98 -45.61 -0.14
N GLY A 17 16.14 -45.15 -1.40
CA GLY A 17 16.40 -43.79 -1.68
C GLY A 17 15.32 -42.93 -1.02
N LEU A 18 15.73 -41.99 -0.16
CA LEU A 18 14.89 -40.90 0.27
C LEU A 18 14.40 -40.17 -0.99
N SER A 19 13.18 -40.46 -1.41
CA SER A 19 12.45 -39.62 -2.32
C SER A 19 12.23 -38.31 -1.56
N LEU A 20 13.13 -37.35 -1.72
CA LEU A 20 12.86 -35.97 -1.40
C LEU A 20 11.67 -35.58 -2.30
N PHE A 21 10.47 -35.66 -1.76
CA PHE A 21 9.33 -34.97 -2.33
C PHE A 21 9.71 -33.48 -2.28
N ALA A 22 10.23 -32.98 -3.39
CA ALA A 22 10.24 -31.54 -3.62
C ALA A 22 8.76 -31.14 -3.58
N ALA A 23 8.32 -30.54 -2.48
CA ALA A 23 7.02 -29.91 -2.47
C ALA A 23 7.01 -28.90 -3.60
N ASP A 24 6.07 -29.03 -4.53
CA ASP A 24 5.88 -28.02 -5.56
C ASP A 24 5.79 -26.65 -4.88
N PRO A 25 6.54 -25.66 -5.37
CA PRO A 25 6.46 -24.33 -4.77
C PRO A 25 5.02 -23.88 -4.86
N ILE A 26 4.41 -23.62 -3.70
CA ILE A 26 3.07 -23.00 -3.65
C ILE A 26 3.24 -21.65 -4.34
N LEU A 27 2.69 -21.52 -5.54
CA LEU A 27 2.63 -20.25 -6.25
C LEU A 27 1.66 -19.35 -5.48
N ILE A 28 2.20 -18.51 -4.60
CA ILE A 28 1.44 -17.47 -3.92
C ILE A 28 1.28 -16.33 -4.94
N ASN A 29 0.05 -16.15 -5.42
CA ASN A 29 -0.28 -15.01 -6.26
C ASN A 29 -0.97 -13.95 -5.41
N CYS A 30 -0.48 -12.73 -5.52
CA CYS A 30 -1.15 -11.57 -4.95
C CYS A 30 -2.20 -11.04 -5.93
N ILE A 31 -3.34 -10.63 -5.39
CA ILE A 31 -4.41 -10.03 -6.20
C ILE A 31 -3.98 -8.59 -6.52
N LYS A 32 -4.01 -8.22 -7.81
CA LYS A 32 -3.74 -6.84 -8.24
C LYS A 32 -4.67 -5.88 -7.51
N THR A 33 -4.11 -4.84 -6.93
CA THR A 33 -4.91 -3.74 -6.36
C THR A 33 -5.72 -3.06 -7.47
N PRO A 34 -6.99 -2.73 -7.25
CA PRO A 34 -7.77 -1.98 -8.22
C PRO A 34 -7.10 -0.67 -8.61
N GLU A 35 -7.03 -0.43 -9.92
CA GLU A 35 -6.53 0.82 -10.47
C GLU A 35 -7.69 1.82 -10.56
N ILE A 36 -7.47 3.04 -10.09
CA ILE A 36 -8.47 4.11 -10.07
C ILE A 36 -7.94 5.27 -10.90
N TYR A 37 -8.72 5.70 -11.89
CA TYR A 37 -8.34 6.77 -12.81
C TYR A 37 -9.01 8.10 -12.46
N ASN A 38 -10.16 8.05 -11.79
CA ASN A 38 -10.88 9.25 -11.34
C ASN A 38 -10.37 9.67 -9.96
N LEU A 39 -9.19 10.27 -9.94
CA LEU A 39 -8.52 10.77 -8.74
C LEU A 39 -8.89 12.23 -8.47
N ASP A 40 -8.68 12.69 -7.24
CA ASP A 40 -8.72 14.12 -6.94
C ASP A 40 -7.66 14.87 -7.75
N PRO A 41 -7.83 16.19 -7.94
CA PRO A 41 -6.87 17.00 -8.66
C PRO A 41 -5.44 16.81 -8.14
N GLN A 42 -4.54 16.43 -9.05
CA GLN A 42 -3.18 16.06 -8.70
C GLN A 42 -2.28 17.31 -8.54
N PRO A 43 -1.43 17.34 -7.50
CA PRO A 43 -0.39 18.36 -7.37
C PRO A 43 0.54 18.40 -8.58
N ARG A 44 0.86 19.57 -9.09
CA ARG A 44 1.86 19.72 -10.18
C ARG A 44 3.24 19.24 -9.74
N ASN A 45 3.58 19.48 -8.47
CA ASN A 45 4.84 19.08 -7.87
C ASN A 45 4.57 18.45 -6.50
N PHE A 46 5.07 17.24 -6.29
CA PHE A 46 5.00 16.58 -5.00
C PHE A 46 6.16 17.00 -4.10
N ASN A 47 5.91 17.22 -2.82
CA ASN A 47 6.96 17.42 -1.83
C ASN A 47 7.84 16.17 -1.72
N PHE A 48 9.16 16.36 -1.70
CA PHE A 48 10.10 15.25 -1.49
C PHE A 48 10.25 14.95 0.00
N SER A 49 9.14 14.54 0.62
CA SER A 49 9.03 14.20 2.03
C SER A 49 7.90 13.19 2.24
N ASN A 50 8.07 12.28 3.16
CA ASN A 50 7.00 11.40 3.64
C ASN A 50 6.30 11.91 4.91
N ASN A 51 6.61 13.13 5.33
CA ASN A 51 6.00 13.78 6.49
C ASN A 51 5.13 14.94 6.02
N LEU A 52 3.82 14.67 5.92
CA LEU A 52 2.84 15.63 5.45
C LEU A 52 2.21 16.44 6.58
N ARG A 53 2.42 16.05 7.84
CA ARG A 53 1.81 16.71 9.01
C ARG A 53 2.15 18.20 9.13
N ARG A 54 3.16 18.67 8.40
CA ARG A 54 3.60 20.07 8.43
C ARG A 54 4.22 20.47 7.10
N LYS A 55 3.72 21.53 6.52
CA LYS A 55 4.30 22.14 5.33
C LYS A 55 5.73 22.62 5.62
N PRO A 56 6.70 22.42 4.71
CA PRO A 56 8.04 22.95 4.87
C PRO A 56 8.03 24.46 5.14
N GLY A 57 8.74 24.88 6.21
CA GLY A 57 8.79 26.28 6.64
C GLY A 57 7.65 26.73 7.56
N SER A 58 6.61 25.92 7.75
CA SER A 58 5.56 26.25 8.73
C SER A 58 6.07 26.07 10.16
N PRO A 59 5.75 27.01 11.11
CA PRO A 59 6.14 26.91 12.51
C PRO A 59 5.31 25.87 13.27
N VAL A 60 4.11 25.55 12.82
CA VAL A 60 3.16 24.65 13.49
C VAL A 60 2.76 23.49 12.60
N SER A 61 2.24 22.42 13.19
CA SER A 61 1.70 21.27 12.48
C SER A 61 0.29 21.55 11.97
N ALA A 62 -0.12 20.80 10.96
CA ALA A 62 -1.49 20.78 10.47
C ALA A 62 -2.47 20.34 11.56
N THR A 63 -3.69 20.80 11.42
CA THR A 63 -4.83 20.46 12.28
C THR A 63 -5.35 19.06 11.93
N GLY A 64 -5.71 18.27 12.94
CA GLY A 64 -6.32 16.96 12.75
C GLY A 64 -5.66 15.85 13.54
N GLU A 65 -6.25 14.66 13.45
CA GLU A 65 -5.69 13.44 14.06
C GLU A 65 -4.43 13.01 13.31
N LEU A 66 -3.34 12.84 14.03
CA LEU A 66 -2.09 12.32 13.46
C LEU A 66 -2.23 10.82 13.17
N ILE A 67 -1.87 10.43 11.97
CA ILE A 67 -1.89 9.04 11.51
C ILE A 67 -0.60 8.66 10.80
N ASN A 68 -0.30 7.35 10.82
CA ASN A 68 0.71 6.76 9.95
C ASN A 68 0.01 5.94 8.86
N ILE A 69 0.57 5.98 7.65
CA ILE A 69 0.19 5.09 6.54
C ILE A 69 1.43 4.30 6.19
N VAL A 70 1.34 2.98 6.27
CA VAL A 70 2.43 2.07 5.94
C VAL A 70 1.95 1.03 4.94
N GLY A 71 2.85 0.47 4.16
CA GLY A 71 2.48 -0.58 3.24
C GLY A 71 3.67 -1.14 2.48
N ARG A 72 3.36 -2.04 1.59
CA ARG A 72 4.33 -2.73 0.74
C ARG A 72 3.88 -2.73 -0.71
N ILE A 73 4.80 -2.46 -1.62
CA ILE A 73 4.58 -2.60 -3.05
C ILE A 73 5.10 -3.97 -3.50
N THR A 74 4.24 -4.76 -4.14
CA THR A 74 4.57 -6.09 -4.66
C THR A 74 4.12 -6.25 -6.11
N ASP A 75 4.67 -7.23 -6.79
CA ASP A 75 4.12 -7.75 -8.04
C ASP A 75 3.05 -8.84 -7.78
N ILE A 76 2.46 -9.38 -8.85
CA ILE A 76 1.43 -10.44 -8.74
C ILE A 76 1.95 -11.76 -8.17
N ASN A 77 3.26 -11.98 -8.10
CA ASN A 77 3.89 -13.12 -7.41
C ASN A 77 4.21 -12.80 -5.94
N CYS A 78 3.71 -11.69 -5.40
CA CYS A 78 3.98 -11.21 -4.05
C CYS A 78 5.45 -10.84 -3.79
N LEU A 79 6.26 -10.68 -4.86
CA LEU A 79 7.65 -10.25 -4.73
C LEU A 79 7.75 -8.73 -4.56
N PRO A 80 8.62 -8.24 -3.66
CA PRO A 80 8.75 -6.82 -3.43
C PRO A 80 9.28 -6.08 -4.65
N ILE A 81 8.68 -4.92 -4.94
CA ILE A 81 9.17 -3.98 -5.95
C ILE A 81 9.99 -2.93 -5.20
N GLN A 82 11.31 -2.95 -5.40
CA GLN A 82 12.23 -2.01 -4.78
C GLN A 82 12.39 -0.75 -5.63
N ASN A 83 12.74 0.37 -5.00
CA ASN A 83 12.98 1.66 -5.66
C ASN A 83 11.77 2.25 -6.40
N ALA A 84 10.57 1.73 -6.24
CA ALA A 84 9.38 2.42 -6.72
C ALA A 84 9.24 3.75 -5.98
N VAL A 85 8.76 4.76 -6.67
CA VAL A 85 8.39 6.04 -6.07
C VAL A 85 6.89 6.00 -5.78
N VAL A 86 6.55 6.08 -4.49
CA VAL A 86 5.16 6.22 -4.04
C VAL A 86 4.92 7.69 -3.76
N SER A 87 3.96 8.28 -4.43
CA SER A 87 3.48 9.63 -4.17
C SER A 87 2.06 9.57 -3.63
N ILE A 88 1.76 10.37 -2.61
CA ILE A 88 0.41 10.49 -2.07
C ILE A 88 -0.03 11.94 -2.05
N TRP A 89 -1.35 12.17 -2.14
CA TRP A 89 -1.98 13.44 -1.85
C TRP A 89 -3.41 13.24 -1.36
N HIS A 90 -3.88 14.15 -0.54
CA HIS A 90 -5.23 14.09 0.02
C HIS A 90 -5.66 15.44 0.60
N ALA A 91 -6.94 15.58 0.85
CA ALA A 91 -7.52 16.73 1.54
C ALA A 91 -7.03 16.82 2.99
N ASN A 92 -7.08 18.01 3.58
CA ASN A 92 -6.82 18.23 5.01
C ASN A 92 -7.92 17.61 5.89
N SER A 93 -7.85 17.79 7.21
CA SER A 93 -8.83 17.25 8.16
C SER A 93 -10.25 17.85 8.03
N TYR A 94 -10.40 18.96 7.31
CA TYR A 94 -11.69 19.57 6.99
C TYR A 94 -12.25 19.10 5.64
N GLY A 95 -11.55 18.24 4.91
CA GLY A 95 -11.95 17.75 3.60
C GLY A 95 -11.65 18.72 2.45
N MET A 96 -10.69 19.63 2.61
CA MET A 96 -10.34 20.65 1.63
C MET A 96 -8.87 20.54 1.20
N SER A 97 -8.61 20.78 -0.09
CA SER A 97 -7.28 20.87 -0.67
C SER A 97 -7.13 22.16 -1.48
N HIS A 98 -5.91 22.68 -1.60
CA HIS A 98 -5.59 23.80 -2.51
C HIS A 98 -5.74 23.44 -3.98
N TYR A 99 -5.92 22.18 -4.31
CA TYR A 99 -6.08 21.68 -5.68
C TYR A 99 -7.54 21.50 -6.07
N ASP A 100 -8.48 21.66 -5.12
CA ASP A 100 -9.91 21.59 -5.38
C ASP A 100 -10.37 22.72 -6.29
N GLU A 101 -11.40 22.48 -7.10
CA GLU A 101 -11.98 23.48 -7.99
C GLU A 101 -12.76 24.53 -7.19
N ASP A 102 -13.51 24.10 -6.17
CA ASP A 102 -14.33 24.93 -5.30
C ASP A 102 -13.67 25.05 -3.92
N ILE A 103 -12.76 26.02 -3.78
CA ILE A 103 -12.00 26.24 -2.54
C ILE A 103 -12.81 27.08 -1.55
N GLU A 104 -13.06 26.50 -0.36
CA GLU A 104 -13.53 27.24 0.82
C GLU A 104 -12.29 27.65 1.65
N GLU A 105 -11.85 28.90 1.52
CA GLU A 105 -10.58 29.39 2.10
C GLU A 105 -10.52 29.26 3.63
N ASP A 106 -11.63 29.31 4.35
CA ASP A 106 -11.72 29.14 5.79
C ASP A 106 -11.51 27.67 6.24
N LYS A 107 -11.62 26.73 5.33
CA LYS A 107 -11.35 25.30 5.55
C LYS A 107 -9.95 24.89 5.13
N LEU A 108 -9.18 25.76 4.46
CA LEU A 108 -7.81 25.44 4.11
C LEU A 108 -6.90 25.44 5.34
N ASP A 109 -6.07 24.39 5.46
CA ASP A 109 -4.99 24.36 6.45
C ASP A 109 -3.65 24.70 5.81
N LEU A 110 -3.23 25.94 6.00
CA LEU A 110 -1.97 26.47 5.41
C LEU A 110 -0.71 25.77 5.96
N ASN A 111 -0.83 25.01 7.04
CA ASN A 111 0.26 24.25 7.66
C ASN A 111 0.38 22.82 7.12
N PHE A 112 -0.65 22.34 6.43
CA PHE A 112 -0.67 21.00 5.85
C PHE A 112 0.14 20.92 4.57
N ALA A 113 0.95 19.85 4.40
CA ALA A 113 1.78 19.71 3.21
C ALA A 113 1.02 19.16 2.00
N GLU A 114 -0.16 18.57 2.19
CA GLU A 114 -1.10 18.01 1.21
C GLU A 114 -0.57 16.85 0.36
N SER A 115 0.72 16.84 0.02
CA SER A 115 1.32 15.80 -0.81
C SER A 115 2.73 15.45 -0.36
N GLY A 116 3.16 14.23 -0.71
CA GLY A 116 4.50 13.76 -0.41
C GLY A 116 4.93 12.60 -1.28
N LYS A 117 6.24 12.32 -1.27
CA LYS A 117 6.86 11.20 -1.99
C LYS A 117 7.74 10.38 -1.05
N PHE A 118 7.80 9.08 -1.34
CA PHE A 118 8.68 8.13 -0.68
C PHE A 118 9.25 7.13 -1.70
N ILE A 119 10.55 6.85 -1.60
CA ILE A 119 11.18 5.79 -2.38
C ILE A 119 11.16 4.52 -1.53
N VAL A 120 10.50 3.46 -2.01
CA VAL A 120 10.38 2.21 -1.28
C VAL A 120 11.74 1.53 -1.12
N ASN A 121 11.93 0.86 0.01
CA ASN A 121 13.16 0.15 0.31
C ASN A 121 13.27 -1.19 -0.47
N ASN A 122 14.36 -1.93 -0.27
CA ASN A 122 14.61 -3.20 -0.95
C ASN A 122 13.58 -4.30 -0.66
N LEU A 123 12.78 -4.14 0.39
CA LEU A 123 11.69 -5.05 0.75
C LEU A 123 10.32 -4.55 0.26
N GLY A 124 10.30 -3.45 -0.51
CA GLY A 124 9.09 -2.85 -1.05
C GLY A 124 8.32 -1.99 -0.05
N TYR A 125 8.81 -1.74 1.17
CA TYR A 125 8.09 -0.98 2.20
C TYR A 125 8.16 0.52 1.98
N TYR A 126 7.02 1.17 2.27
CA TYR A 126 6.89 2.62 2.35
C TYR A 126 6.18 3.04 3.64
N SER A 127 6.34 4.30 4.00
CA SER A 127 5.65 4.91 5.14
C SER A 127 5.45 6.40 4.94
N PHE A 128 4.30 6.89 5.41
CA PHE A 128 3.99 8.32 5.50
C PHE A 128 3.46 8.64 6.89
N ILE A 129 3.75 9.85 7.37
CA ILE A 129 3.10 10.43 8.53
C ILE A 129 2.30 11.65 8.07
N THR A 130 1.03 11.70 8.43
CA THR A 130 0.11 12.73 7.96
C THR A 130 -1.00 12.99 8.98
N VAL A 131 -1.96 13.84 8.66
CA VAL A 131 -3.22 13.97 9.38
C VAL A 131 -4.32 13.20 8.67
N ALA A 132 -5.29 12.68 9.42
CA ALA A 132 -6.44 12.01 8.84
C ALA A 132 -7.23 12.99 7.95
N PRO A 133 -7.52 12.64 6.68
CA PRO A 133 -8.33 13.49 5.83
C PRO A 133 -9.78 13.57 6.32
N GLY A 134 -10.41 14.70 6.11
CA GLY A 134 -11.85 14.86 6.24
C GLY A 134 -12.60 14.35 5.02
N LYS A 135 -13.93 14.32 5.13
CA LYS A 135 -14.82 14.03 4.01
C LYS A 135 -14.81 15.23 3.03
N SER A 136 -14.62 14.98 1.75
CA SER A 136 -14.65 16.00 0.69
C SER A 136 -15.89 15.83 -0.18
N GLY A 137 -16.84 16.77 -0.10
CA GLY A 137 -18.12 16.67 -0.80
C GLY A 137 -18.83 15.34 -0.49
N ASP A 138 -19.12 14.55 -1.52
CA ASP A 138 -19.75 13.23 -1.41
C ASP A 138 -18.75 12.08 -1.26
N ARG A 139 -17.46 12.39 -1.31
CA ARG A 139 -16.38 11.40 -1.20
C ARG A 139 -16.07 11.07 0.26
N ALA A 140 -15.93 9.78 0.57
CA ALA A 140 -15.41 9.35 1.87
C ALA A 140 -13.98 9.88 2.09
N PRO A 141 -13.51 10.00 3.35
CA PRO A 141 -12.10 10.25 3.61
C PRO A 141 -11.22 9.23 2.89
N HIS A 142 -10.28 9.71 2.07
CA HIS A 142 -9.40 8.85 1.26
C HIS A 142 -8.06 9.52 0.99
N VAL A 143 -7.11 8.72 0.53
CA VAL A 143 -5.78 9.17 0.11
C VAL A 143 -5.53 8.66 -1.29
N ASN A 144 -5.12 9.54 -2.19
CA ASN A 144 -4.72 9.20 -3.54
C ASN A 144 -3.28 8.71 -3.55
N PHE A 145 -3.03 7.70 -4.37
CA PHE A 145 -1.71 7.09 -4.57
C PHE A 145 -1.32 7.09 -6.04
N LEU A 146 -0.07 7.45 -6.29
CA LEU A 146 0.60 7.29 -7.57
C LEU A 146 1.88 6.48 -7.32
N VAL A 147 2.01 5.34 -8.01
CA VAL A 147 3.21 4.49 -7.95
C VAL A 147 3.90 4.50 -9.30
N GLN A 148 5.17 4.86 -9.30
CA GLN A 148 6.01 4.93 -10.48
C GLN A 148 7.25 4.03 -10.33
N HIS A 149 7.53 3.24 -11.37
CA HIS A 149 8.72 2.41 -11.47
C HIS A 149 9.10 2.20 -12.94
N PRO A 150 10.40 2.18 -13.30
CA PRO A 150 10.82 2.06 -14.71
C PRO A 150 10.34 0.80 -15.43
N ASP A 151 10.13 -0.30 -14.71
CA ASP A 151 9.74 -1.61 -15.28
C ASP A 151 8.23 -1.89 -15.22
N PHE A 152 7.44 -0.99 -14.62
CA PHE A 152 5.98 -1.12 -14.50
C PHE A 152 5.28 0.11 -15.10
N PRO A 153 4.09 -0.06 -15.68
CA PRO A 153 3.25 1.07 -16.01
C PRO A 153 2.99 1.95 -14.77
N GLU A 154 2.83 3.24 -14.97
CA GLU A 154 2.36 4.13 -13.92
C GLU A 154 1.02 3.61 -13.38
N PHE A 155 0.91 3.58 -12.06
CA PHE A 155 -0.23 2.98 -11.39
C PHE A 155 -0.85 3.96 -10.41
N THR A 156 -2.16 4.13 -10.50
CA THR A 156 -2.94 5.01 -9.63
C THR A 156 -4.01 4.25 -8.88
N THR A 157 -4.23 4.60 -7.61
CA THR A 157 -5.28 4.02 -6.77
C THR A 157 -5.65 4.95 -5.62
N GLN A 158 -6.66 4.57 -4.85
CA GLN A 158 -7.06 5.29 -3.63
C GLN A 158 -7.11 4.34 -2.45
N MET A 159 -6.73 4.83 -1.28
CA MET A 159 -6.87 4.16 0.00
C MET A 159 -8.04 4.76 0.77
N PHE A 160 -8.93 3.92 1.24
CA PHE A 160 -10.01 4.27 2.16
C PHE A 160 -9.72 3.72 3.56
N PHE A 161 -10.42 4.21 4.56
CA PHE A 161 -10.16 3.91 5.96
C PHE A 161 -11.24 3.00 6.54
N ALA A 162 -10.87 1.92 7.23
CA ALA A 162 -11.82 0.93 7.75
C ALA A 162 -12.76 1.50 8.81
N ASP A 163 -12.33 2.50 9.57
CA ASP A 163 -13.13 3.15 10.63
C ASP A 163 -14.14 4.18 10.10
N TYR A 164 -14.13 4.47 8.79
CA TYR A 164 -15.15 5.32 8.14
C TYR A 164 -16.19 4.50 7.36
N TYR A 165 -16.58 3.34 7.88
CA TYR A 165 -17.43 2.37 7.19
C TYR A 165 -18.69 2.98 6.55
N CYS A 166 -19.44 3.81 7.29
CA CYS A 166 -20.67 4.41 6.76
C CYS A 166 -20.40 5.34 5.55
N ASN A 167 -19.27 6.07 5.57
CA ASN A 167 -18.90 6.95 4.48
C ASN A 167 -18.41 6.13 3.27
N ASN A 168 -17.62 5.07 3.52
CA ASN A 168 -17.13 4.18 2.48
C ASN A 168 -18.25 3.53 1.69
N TYR A 169 -19.32 3.13 2.35
CA TYR A 169 -20.46 2.45 1.71
C TYR A 169 -21.19 3.30 0.67
N VAL A 170 -21.16 4.62 0.84
CA VAL A 170 -21.84 5.59 -0.06
C VAL A 170 -20.87 6.34 -0.98
N ASP A 171 -19.57 6.06 -0.91
CA ASP A 171 -18.57 6.67 -1.78
C ASP A 171 -18.75 6.21 -3.22
N SER A 172 -18.82 7.16 -4.15
CA SER A 172 -19.10 6.88 -5.56
C SER A 172 -18.01 6.08 -6.26
N VAL A 173 -16.76 6.20 -5.85
CA VAL A 173 -15.64 5.46 -6.45
C VAL A 173 -15.52 4.08 -5.80
N LEU A 174 -15.57 3.99 -4.48
CA LEU A 174 -15.44 2.71 -3.79
C LEU A 174 -16.62 1.77 -4.09
N SER A 175 -17.83 2.33 -4.28
CA SER A 175 -19.02 1.55 -4.62
C SER A 175 -18.87 0.71 -5.88
N ASP A 176 -18.12 1.18 -6.88
CA ASP A 176 -17.85 0.46 -8.13
C ASP A 176 -17.12 -0.88 -7.91
N PHE A 177 -16.45 -1.05 -6.75
CA PHE A 177 -15.69 -2.23 -6.42
C PHE A 177 -16.36 -3.16 -5.41
N ILE A 178 -17.52 -2.78 -4.85
CA ILE A 178 -18.21 -3.56 -3.80
C ILE A 178 -18.67 -4.91 -4.36
N ASP A 179 -19.41 -4.91 -5.45
CA ASP A 179 -20.02 -6.12 -6.04
C ASP A 179 -18.96 -7.14 -6.51
N SER A 180 -17.80 -6.65 -6.92
CA SER A 180 -16.69 -7.52 -7.33
C SER A 180 -15.89 -8.09 -6.12
N GLY A 181 -16.16 -7.64 -4.91
CA GLY A 181 -15.39 -7.97 -3.71
C GLY A 181 -14.00 -7.32 -3.64
N LEU A 182 -13.65 -6.48 -4.63
CA LEU A 182 -12.34 -5.83 -4.70
C LEU A 182 -12.22 -4.60 -3.80
N ALA A 183 -13.34 -4.06 -3.31
CA ALA A 183 -13.34 -2.92 -2.37
C ALA A 183 -12.45 -3.17 -1.14
N ASN A 184 -12.38 -4.41 -0.64
CA ASN A 184 -11.53 -4.77 0.49
C ASN A 184 -10.03 -4.54 0.23
N LEU A 185 -9.59 -4.52 -1.04
CA LEU A 185 -8.21 -4.22 -1.42
C LEU A 185 -7.91 -2.71 -1.39
N LEU A 186 -8.93 -1.88 -1.28
CA LEU A 186 -8.85 -0.42 -1.21
C LEU A 186 -9.03 0.11 0.22
N ILE A 187 -9.49 -0.72 1.17
CA ILE A 187 -9.77 -0.32 2.54
C ILE A 187 -8.61 -0.74 3.46
N ALA A 188 -7.92 0.26 4.01
CA ALA A 188 -6.83 0.04 4.96
C ALA A 188 -7.36 -0.25 6.36
N SER A 189 -6.92 -1.36 6.95
CA SER A 189 -7.10 -1.64 8.37
C SER A 189 -6.09 -0.87 9.22
N PHE A 190 -6.38 -0.65 10.50
CA PHE A 190 -5.47 0.07 11.39
C PHE A 190 -5.23 -0.66 12.71
N VAL A 191 -4.09 -0.33 13.30
CA VAL A 191 -3.74 -0.65 14.69
C VAL A 191 -3.18 0.62 15.35
N TYR A 192 -3.29 0.72 16.67
CA TYR A 192 -2.58 1.77 17.41
C TYR A 192 -1.14 1.35 17.65
N ASN A 193 -0.19 2.26 17.40
CA ASN A 193 1.20 2.05 17.78
C ASN A 193 1.42 2.37 19.29
N ASP A 194 2.64 2.21 19.79
CA ASP A 194 3.01 2.46 21.20
C ASP A 194 2.79 3.91 21.65
N GLN A 195 2.64 4.85 20.71
CA GLN A 195 2.34 6.26 20.97
C GLN A 195 0.84 6.60 20.84
N ALA A 196 -0.03 5.58 20.78
CA ALA A 196 -1.45 5.69 20.52
C ALA A 196 -1.81 6.38 19.18
N ILE A 197 -0.89 6.37 18.20
CA ILE A 197 -1.13 6.88 16.85
C ILE A 197 -1.68 5.73 15.98
N LYS A 198 -2.80 5.97 15.31
CA LYS A 198 -3.33 5.01 14.34
C LYS A 198 -2.35 4.80 13.19
N THR A 199 -2.04 3.55 12.92
CA THR A 199 -1.20 3.16 11.80
C THR A 199 -2.03 2.31 10.84
N TYR A 200 -2.32 2.86 9.67
CA TYR A 200 -3.08 2.20 8.60
C TYR A 200 -2.13 1.42 7.70
N THR A 201 -2.50 0.16 7.43
CA THR A 201 -1.74 -0.69 6.52
C THR A 201 -2.44 -0.77 5.18
N PHE A 202 -1.76 -0.33 4.12
CA PHE A 202 -2.26 -0.37 2.75
C PHE A 202 -1.20 -0.97 1.83
N ASN A 203 -1.39 -2.22 1.42
CA ASN A 203 -0.49 -2.91 0.51
C ASN A 203 -0.98 -2.73 -0.93
N ILE A 204 -0.04 -2.50 -1.86
CA ILE A 204 -0.33 -2.29 -3.27
C ILE A 204 0.34 -3.40 -4.08
N THR A 205 -0.44 -4.13 -4.86
CA THR A 205 0.05 -5.13 -5.80
C THR A 205 -0.09 -4.59 -7.22
N LEU A 206 1.04 -4.36 -7.89
CA LEU A 206 1.07 -3.92 -9.28
C LEU A 206 0.79 -5.08 -10.23
N GLY A 207 0.16 -4.82 -11.37
CA GLY A 207 0.07 -5.78 -12.46
C GLY A 207 1.44 -6.00 -13.11
N GLY A 208 1.71 -7.24 -13.54
CA GLY A 208 2.97 -7.60 -14.16
C GLY A 208 3.96 -8.29 -13.22
N TYR A 209 5.14 -8.57 -13.74
CA TYR A 209 6.19 -9.32 -13.04
C TYR A 209 7.42 -8.44 -12.85
N ASN A 210 8.03 -8.51 -11.67
CA ASN A 210 9.32 -7.88 -11.43
C ASN A 210 10.40 -8.60 -12.25
N ARG A 211 10.99 -7.91 -13.22
CA ARG A 211 12.03 -8.46 -14.12
C ARG A 211 13.28 -8.90 -13.38
N PHE A 212 13.53 -8.42 -12.18
CA PHE A 212 14.69 -8.77 -11.37
C PHE A 212 14.50 -10.02 -10.53
N SER A 213 13.26 -10.53 -10.38
CA SER A 213 12.96 -11.73 -9.58
C SER A 213 13.52 -13.02 -10.14
N GLY A 214 13.98 -13.05 -11.40
CA GLY A 214 14.54 -14.23 -12.08
C GLY A 214 16.07 -14.29 -12.18
N LYS A 215 16.78 -13.31 -11.65
CA LYS A 215 18.27 -13.30 -11.65
C LYS A 215 18.78 -13.55 -10.24
N ARG A 216 18.81 -14.79 -9.82
CA ARG A 216 19.66 -15.32 -8.75
C ARG A 216 20.75 -16.18 -9.37
#